data_d1c42513f8a320fdd8aad3a791394f1d
#
_entry.id   d1c42513f8a320fdd8aad3a791394f1d
#
_cell.length_a   1.000
_cell.length_b   1.000
_cell.length_c   1.000
_cell.angle_alpha   90.00
_cell.angle_beta   90.00
_cell.angle_gamma   90.00
#
_symmetry.space_group_name_H-M   'P 1'
#
loop_
_entity.id
_entity.type
_entity.pdbx_description
1 polymer ?
#
loop_
_entity_poly.entity_id
_entity_poly.type
_entity_poly.pdbx_seq_one_letter_code
_entity_poly.pdbx_strand_id
1 'polypeptide(L)'
;LVKRERVNGRLGSYQYMTAKVRHYRDDQRKPVPFSLYLRFLQPDEFRDREVLYVHGMNGGKIIAKKGGDRFAYLTTELDPQSEIAMRGNRYPITEFGVQNLAHRLLEIAEDQNFLDGCDVELRRQAKVDGRECVAIVVKKRVRTPEDPFSVARVFIDKELMIPLHFESFDWPVGGGQPRLLEQYTYRNLKLNVGFSDADFDRNKSEYGFRKTR
;
A
#
# COMPACT_ATOMS: atom_id res chain seq x y z
N LEU A 1 6.67 0.80 -6.09
CA LEU A 1 5.56 1.53 -5.48
C LEU A 1 6.00 2.93 -5.07
N VAL A 2 5.14 3.90 -5.31
CA VAL A 2 5.22 5.25 -4.74
C VAL A 2 3.99 5.45 -3.87
N LYS A 3 4.18 5.90 -2.62
CA LYS A 3 3.06 6.22 -1.73
C LYS A 3 3.24 7.56 -1.03
N ARG A 4 2.13 8.16 -0.66
CA ARG A 4 2.05 9.34 0.20
C ARG A 4 0.79 9.29 1.03
N GLU A 5 0.91 9.53 2.32
CA GLU A 5 -0.21 9.39 3.27
C GLU A 5 -0.27 10.57 4.23
N ARG A 6 -1.49 10.89 4.66
CA ARG A 6 -1.76 11.82 5.76
C ARG A 6 -2.07 11.03 7.02
N VAL A 7 -1.25 11.20 8.03
CA VAL A 7 -1.40 10.54 9.34
C VAL A 7 -1.40 11.61 10.42
N ASN A 8 -2.32 11.53 11.37
CA ASN A 8 -2.49 12.51 12.43
C ASN A 8 -2.53 13.98 11.93
N GLY A 9 -3.28 14.20 10.84
CA GLY A 9 -3.43 15.52 10.23
C GLY A 9 -2.26 16.02 9.38
N ARG A 10 -1.10 15.36 9.39
CA ARG A 10 0.11 15.76 8.65
C ARG A 10 0.29 14.92 7.39
N LEU A 11 0.46 15.56 6.25
CA LEU A 11 0.80 14.90 5.01
C LEU A 11 2.31 14.61 4.98
N GLY A 12 2.66 13.31 4.88
CA GLY A 12 4.05 12.86 4.80
C GLY A 12 4.71 13.17 3.46
N SER A 13 5.99 12.89 3.35
CA SER A 13 6.74 12.93 2.10
C SER A 13 6.37 11.76 1.19
N TYR A 14 6.65 11.87 -0.10
CA TYR A 14 6.58 10.72 -1.00
C TYR A 14 7.60 9.66 -0.60
N GLN A 15 7.14 8.43 -0.50
CA GLN A 15 7.98 7.27 -0.22
C GLN A 15 8.05 6.40 -1.49
N TYR A 16 9.26 6.12 -1.93
CA TYR A 16 9.55 5.26 -3.07
C TYR A 16 10.12 3.95 -2.54
N MET A 17 9.59 2.82 -3.01
CA MET A 17 10.02 1.51 -2.54
C MET A 17 9.90 0.44 -3.61
N THR A 18 10.77 -0.55 -3.54
CA THR A 18 10.55 -1.83 -4.20
C THR A 18 9.77 -2.75 -3.27
N ALA A 19 8.93 -3.60 -3.84
CA ALA A 19 8.12 -4.54 -3.10
C ALA A 19 8.11 -5.90 -3.79
N LYS A 20 8.25 -6.97 -3.00
CA LYS A 20 7.88 -8.33 -3.38
C LYS A 20 6.66 -8.70 -2.54
N VAL A 21 5.59 -9.12 -3.18
CA VAL A 21 4.35 -9.49 -2.50
C VAL A 21 3.89 -10.83 -3.02
N ARG A 22 3.64 -11.76 -2.12
CA ARG A 22 2.97 -13.03 -2.42
C ARG A 22 1.73 -13.08 -1.56
N HIS A 23 0.58 -13.16 -2.22
CA HIS A 23 -0.70 -13.26 -1.53
C HIS A 23 -0.95 -14.69 -1.03
N TYR A 24 -2.11 -14.93 -0.39
CA TYR A 24 -2.45 -16.21 0.23
C TYR A 24 -2.59 -17.40 -0.74
N ARG A 25 -2.36 -17.18 -2.02
CA ARG A 25 -2.27 -18.24 -3.04
C ARG A 25 -1.07 -17.95 -3.96
N ASP A 26 -0.35 -19.01 -4.29
CA ASP A 26 0.71 -18.93 -5.30
C ASP A 26 0.13 -18.86 -6.73
N ASP A 27 1.01 -18.80 -7.73
CA ASP A 27 0.62 -18.72 -9.15
C ASP A 27 -0.14 -19.99 -9.61
N GLN A 28 -0.01 -21.11 -8.89
CA GLN A 28 -0.76 -22.35 -9.10
C GLN A 28 -2.03 -22.43 -8.23
N ARG A 29 -2.42 -21.35 -7.57
CA ARG A 29 -3.55 -21.22 -6.64
C ARG A 29 -3.47 -22.12 -5.40
N LYS A 30 -2.29 -22.62 -5.06
CA LYS A 30 -2.07 -23.36 -3.80
C LYS A 30 -2.04 -22.37 -2.63
N PRO A 31 -2.62 -22.73 -1.47
CA PRO A 31 -2.54 -21.90 -0.27
C PRO A 31 -1.08 -21.72 0.17
N VAL A 32 -0.68 -20.48 0.34
CA VAL A 32 0.65 -20.07 0.84
C VAL A 32 0.47 -18.91 1.82
N PRO A 33 1.40 -18.71 2.77
CA PRO A 33 1.30 -17.56 3.66
C PRO A 33 1.46 -16.25 2.89
N PHE A 34 0.66 -15.23 3.23
CA PHE A 34 0.91 -13.87 2.77
C PHE A 34 2.34 -13.46 3.15
N SER A 35 3.09 -13.03 2.17
CA SER A 35 4.51 -12.70 2.35
C SER A 35 4.84 -11.39 1.67
N LEU A 36 5.60 -10.55 2.35
CA LEU A 36 5.95 -9.22 1.90
C LEU A 36 7.40 -8.90 2.23
N TYR A 37 8.14 -8.40 1.24
CA TYR A 37 9.42 -7.73 1.43
C TYR A 37 9.37 -6.34 0.80
N LEU A 38 9.79 -5.33 1.56
CA LEU A 38 9.93 -3.95 1.11
C LEU A 38 11.36 -3.48 1.28
N ARG A 39 11.85 -2.71 0.31
CA ARG A 39 13.06 -1.89 0.45
C ARG A 39 12.74 -0.47 0.02
N PHE A 40 12.97 0.48 0.91
CA PHE A 40 12.74 1.90 0.67
C PHE A 40 13.91 2.49 -0.10
N LEU A 41 13.59 3.32 -1.09
CA LEU A 41 14.55 3.99 -1.96
C LEU A 41 14.66 5.47 -1.62
N GLN A 42 13.55 6.10 -1.26
CA GLN A 42 13.42 7.52 -0.91
C GLN A 42 12.30 7.72 0.10
N PRO A 43 12.32 8.81 0.90
CA PRO A 43 13.37 9.82 1.02
C PRO A 43 14.63 9.27 1.71
N ASP A 44 15.70 10.05 1.74
CA ASP A 44 17.01 9.64 2.29
C ASP A 44 16.94 9.14 3.73
N GLU A 45 16.07 9.72 4.56
CA GLU A 45 15.82 9.27 5.94
C GLU A 45 15.34 7.82 6.05
N PHE A 46 14.76 7.27 4.96
CA PHE A 46 14.25 5.90 4.89
C PHE A 46 15.05 5.02 3.92
N ARG A 47 16.02 5.61 3.20
CA ARG A 47 16.82 4.86 2.22
C ARG A 47 17.42 3.60 2.86
N ASP A 48 17.29 2.48 2.14
CA ASP A 48 17.75 1.15 2.57
C ASP A 48 17.07 0.62 3.85
N ARG A 49 15.95 1.22 4.28
CA ARG A 49 15.05 0.56 5.22
C ARG A 49 14.49 -0.68 4.53
N GLU A 50 14.50 -1.78 5.25
CA GLU A 50 13.93 -3.04 4.78
C GLU A 50 12.87 -3.53 5.77
N VAL A 51 11.82 -4.13 5.24
CA VAL A 51 10.75 -4.72 6.05
C VAL A 51 10.38 -6.06 5.43
N LEU A 52 10.36 -7.10 6.27
CA LEU A 52 9.96 -8.45 5.89
C LEU A 52 8.81 -8.90 6.81
N TYR A 53 7.78 -9.45 6.20
CA TYR A 53 6.67 -10.07 6.89
C TYR A 53 6.24 -11.35 6.17
N VAL A 54 6.06 -12.42 6.94
CA VAL A 54 5.47 -13.67 6.46
C VAL A 54 4.39 -14.08 7.47
N HIS A 55 3.16 -14.20 7.03
CA HIS A 55 2.03 -14.55 7.89
C HIS A 55 2.28 -15.90 8.57
N GLY A 56 2.06 -15.95 9.87
CA GLY A 56 2.29 -17.17 10.68
C GLY A 56 3.74 -17.47 11.03
N MET A 57 4.70 -16.71 10.48
CA MET A 57 6.12 -16.85 10.81
C MET A 57 6.56 -15.79 11.83
N ASN A 58 7.69 -16.02 12.49
CA ASN A 58 8.31 -15.09 13.45
C ASN A 58 7.34 -14.61 14.56
N GLY A 59 6.44 -15.48 15.02
CA GLY A 59 5.42 -15.13 16.01
C GLY A 59 4.44 -14.03 15.53
N GLY A 60 4.21 -13.91 14.22
CA GLY A 60 3.35 -12.90 13.63
C GLY A 60 3.98 -11.50 13.52
N LYS A 61 5.27 -11.37 13.86
CA LYS A 61 5.98 -10.08 13.86
C LYS A 61 6.60 -9.78 12.50
N ILE A 62 6.69 -8.50 12.19
CA ILE A 62 7.54 -8.00 11.10
C ILE A 62 9.00 -7.96 11.54
N ILE A 63 9.90 -8.17 10.60
CA ILE A 63 11.32 -7.93 10.76
C ILE A 63 11.63 -6.63 10.03
N ALA A 64 12.09 -5.62 10.76
CA ALA A 64 12.39 -4.31 10.21
C ALA A 64 13.85 -3.96 10.42
N LYS A 65 14.53 -3.60 9.34
CA LYS A 65 15.87 -3.00 9.37
C LYS A 65 15.72 -1.49 9.20
N LYS A 66 16.37 -0.74 10.07
CA LYS A 66 16.36 0.72 9.99
C LYS A 66 17.12 1.17 8.73
N GLY A 67 16.59 2.16 8.04
CA GLY A 67 17.27 2.83 6.92
C GLY A 67 17.91 4.15 7.35
N GLY A 68 18.42 4.92 6.38
CA GLY A 68 19.10 6.18 6.58
C GLY A 68 20.55 6.01 7.09
N ASP A 69 21.22 7.13 7.42
CA ASP A 69 22.65 7.12 7.72
C ASP A 69 22.97 6.61 9.11
N ARG A 70 22.12 6.87 10.10
CA ARG A 70 22.37 6.51 11.50
C ARG A 70 21.71 5.18 11.85
N PHE A 71 22.53 4.25 12.39
CA PHE A 71 22.06 2.95 12.87
C PHE A 71 21.33 2.11 11.81
N ALA A 72 21.66 2.29 10.52
CA ALA A 72 21.05 1.57 9.40
C ALA A 72 21.18 0.04 9.50
N TYR A 73 22.07 -0.45 10.36
CA TYR A 73 22.28 -1.89 10.61
C TYR A 73 21.32 -2.49 11.65
N LEU A 74 20.58 -1.66 12.39
CA LEU A 74 19.70 -2.17 13.44
C LEU A 74 18.51 -2.89 12.82
N THR A 75 18.36 -4.16 13.22
CA THR A 75 17.21 -4.99 12.89
C THR A 75 16.38 -5.21 14.16
N THR A 76 15.08 -5.04 14.08
CA THR A 76 14.14 -5.22 15.19
C THR A 76 12.93 -6.02 14.73
N GLU A 77 12.24 -6.63 15.67
CA GLU A 77 10.98 -7.31 15.46
C GLU A 77 9.84 -6.51 16.09
N LEU A 78 8.79 -6.25 15.32
CA LEU A 78 7.68 -5.41 15.73
C LEU A 78 6.34 -6.12 15.45
N ASP A 79 5.39 -5.92 16.33
CA ASP A 79 3.99 -6.24 16.00
C ASP A 79 3.52 -5.34 14.85
N PRO A 80 2.86 -5.90 13.80
CA PRO A 80 2.36 -5.11 12.67
C PRO A 80 1.43 -3.96 13.05
N GLN A 81 0.71 -4.09 14.15
CA GLN A 81 -0.24 -3.08 14.64
C GLN A 81 0.33 -2.19 15.74
N SER A 82 1.59 -2.40 16.15
CA SER A 82 2.23 -1.56 17.16
C SER A 82 2.32 -0.10 16.70
N GLU A 83 2.31 0.82 17.64
CA GLU A 83 2.46 2.25 17.37
C GLU A 83 3.73 2.58 16.56
N ILE A 84 4.81 1.85 16.82
CA ILE A 84 6.08 2.01 16.08
C ILE A 84 5.94 1.56 14.62
N ALA A 85 5.31 0.41 14.37
CA ALA A 85 5.08 -0.10 13.01
C ALA A 85 4.10 0.78 12.24
N MET A 86 3.08 1.30 12.91
CA MET A 86 2.05 2.17 12.33
C MET A 86 2.49 3.62 12.16
N ARG A 87 3.63 4.01 12.72
CA ARG A 87 4.09 5.41 12.66
C ARG A 87 4.27 5.88 11.22
N GLY A 88 3.47 6.86 10.82
CA GLY A 88 3.47 7.39 9.45
C GLY A 88 2.79 6.51 8.41
N ASN A 89 2.06 5.48 8.83
CA ASN A 89 1.26 4.60 7.97
C ASN A 89 -0.21 4.66 8.39
N ARG A 90 -1.12 4.65 7.42
CA ARG A 90 -2.57 4.59 7.65
C ARG A 90 -3.05 3.18 7.93
N TYR A 91 -2.38 2.19 7.34
CA TYR A 91 -2.75 0.77 7.39
C TYR A 91 -1.56 -0.08 7.83
N PRO A 92 -1.83 -1.18 8.52
CA PRO A 92 -0.79 -2.13 8.87
C PRO A 92 -0.24 -2.81 7.61
N ILE A 93 0.98 -3.29 7.71
CA ILE A 93 1.68 -3.93 6.58
C ILE A 93 0.96 -5.18 6.06
N THR A 94 0.13 -5.80 6.88
CA THR A 94 -0.70 -6.95 6.52
C THR A 94 -1.77 -6.63 5.46
N GLU A 95 -2.09 -5.34 5.29
CA GLU A 95 -3.02 -4.84 4.27
C GLU A 95 -2.30 -4.31 3.01
N PHE A 96 -0.99 -4.52 2.92
CA PHE A 96 -0.20 -4.04 1.80
C PHE A 96 -0.47 -4.84 0.51
N GLY A 97 -0.47 -4.15 -0.63
CA GLY A 97 -0.46 -4.77 -1.95
C GLY A 97 -1.68 -4.44 -2.81
N VAL A 98 -1.50 -4.61 -4.12
CA VAL A 98 -2.53 -4.27 -5.11
C VAL A 98 -3.80 -5.12 -4.97
N GLN A 99 -3.66 -6.37 -4.55
CA GLN A 99 -4.82 -7.25 -4.34
C GLN A 99 -5.64 -6.79 -3.11
N ASN A 100 -4.99 -6.43 -2.01
CA ASN A 100 -5.68 -5.91 -0.83
C ASN A 100 -6.36 -4.56 -1.15
N LEU A 101 -5.71 -3.70 -1.93
CA LEU A 101 -6.36 -2.48 -2.44
C LEU A 101 -7.59 -2.82 -3.28
N ALA A 102 -7.50 -3.77 -4.20
CA ALA A 102 -8.63 -4.17 -5.04
C ALA A 102 -9.80 -4.73 -4.21
N HIS A 103 -9.53 -5.60 -3.23
CA HIS A 103 -10.56 -6.13 -2.32
C HIS A 103 -11.27 -5.01 -1.56
N ARG A 104 -10.52 -4.08 -0.98
CA ARG A 104 -11.09 -2.95 -0.26
C ARG A 104 -11.95 -2.05 -1.14
N LEU A 105 -11.54 -1.83 -2.39
CA LEU A 105 -12.33 -1.07 -3.36
C LEU A 105 -13.63 -1.79 -3.74
N LEU A 106 -13.59 -3.12 -3.85
CA LEU A 106 -14.78 -3.94 -4.10
C LEU A 106 -15.74 -3.91 -2.90
N GLU A 107 -15.25 -4.05 -1.67
CA GLU A 107 -16.06 -3.93 -0.45
C GLU A 107 -16.82 -2.58 -0.40
N ILE A 108 -16.13 -1.47 -0.73
CA ILE A 108 -16.75 -0.15 -0.82
C ILE A 108 -17.78 -0.09 -1.96
N ALA A 109 -17.49 -0.72 -3.10
CA ALA A 109 -18.38 -0.74 -4.25
C ALA A 109 -19.62 -1.64 -4.07
N GLU A 110 -19.59 -2.58 -3.14
CA GLU A 110 -20.71 -3.44 -2.78
C GLU A 110 -21.61 -2.84 -1.69
N ASP A 111 -21.14 -1.80 -0.99
CA ASP A 111 -21.93 -1.09 0.02
C ASP A 111 -22.89 -0.10 -0.63
N GLN A 112 -24.15 -0.53 -0.81
CA GLN A 112 -25.21 0.28 -1.41
C GLN A 112 -25.49 1.57 -0.60
N ASN A 113 -25.45 1.51 0.73
CA ASN A 113 -25.68 2.69 1.57
C ASN A 113 -24.59 3.74 1.35
N PHE A 114 -23.36 3.30 1.12
CA PHE A 114 -22.28 4.20 0.75
C PHE A 114 -22.48 4.78 -0.65
N LEU A 115 -22.81 3.95 -1.64
CA LEU A 115 -22.96 4.36 -3.05
C LEU A 115 -24.13 5.30 -3.29
N ASP A 116 -25.26 5.11 -2.61
CA ASP A 116 -26.45 5.97 -2.74
C ASP A 116 -26.15 7.45 -2.41
N GLY A 117 -25.14 7.70 -1.59
CA GLY A 117 -24.66 9.04 -1.26
C GLY A 117 -23.58 9.59 -2.20
N CYS A 118 -23.25 8.89 -3.31
CA CYS A 118 -22.13 9.22 -4.17
C CYS A 118 -22.54 9.63 -5.58
N ASP A 119 -21.72 10.48 -6.20
CA ASP A 119 -21.65 10.65 -7.64
C ASP A 119 -20.47 9.83 -8.15
N VAL A 120 -20.72 8.95 -9.12
CA VAL A 120 -19.70 8.10 -9.72
C VAL A 120 -19.49 8.50 -11.17
N GLU A 121 -18.27 8.85 -11.52
CA GLU A 121 -17.88 9.23 -12.88
C GLU A 121 -16.86 8.21 -13.44
N LEU A 122 -17.12 7.69 -14.64
CA LEU A 122 -16.22 6.81 -15.37
C LEU A 122 -15.50 7.59 -16.48
N ARG A 123 -14.17 7.66 -16.42
CA ARG A 123 -13.33 8.27 -17.46
C ARG A 123 -12.57 7.18 -18.21
N ARG A 124 -12.98 6.93 -19.44
CA ARG A 124 -12.42 5.85 -20.27
C ARG A 124 -11.03 6.15 -20.85
N GLN A 125 -10.60 7.41 -20.83
CA GLN A 125 -9.33 7.86 -21.40
C GLN A 125 -8.50 8.52 -20.29
N ALA A 126 -7.83 7.69 -19.50
CA ALA A 126 -6.90 8.11 -18.47
C ALA A 126 -5.55 7.45 -18.69
N LYS A 127 -4.48 8.02 -18.14
CA LYS A 127 -3.12 7.44 -18.21
C LYS A 127 -2.42 7.54 -16.87
N VAL A 128 -1.67 6.50 -16.52
CA VAL A 128 -0.76 6.47 -15.37
C VAL A 128 0.60 5.98 -15.86
N ASP A 129 1.63 6.81 -15.73
CA ASP A 129 3.00 6.49 -16.18
C ASP A 129 3.05 5.94 -17.65
N GLY A 130 2.25 6.55 -18.54
CA GLY A 130 2.18 6.15 -19.95
C GLY A 130 1.26 4.98 -20.25
N ARG A 131 0.77 4.23 -19.26
CA ARG A 131 -0.16 3.12 -19.43
C ARG A 131 -1.61 3.62 -19.55
N GLU A 132 -2.37 3.04 -20.46
CA GLU A 132 -3.78 3.37 -20.62
C GLU A 132 -4.62 2.80 -19.49
N CYS A 133 -5.45 3.66 -18.91
CA CYS A 133 -6.31 3.32 -17.78
C CYS A 133 -7.76 3.77 -18.00
N VAL A 134 -8.64 3.16 -17.25
CA VAL A 134 -9.96 3.67 -16.94
C VAL A 134 -9.90 4.27 -15.54
N ALA A 135 -10.35 5.52 -15.38
CA ALA A 135 -10.44 6.12 -14.05
C ALA A 135 -11.89 6.11 -13.57
N ILE A 136 -12.08 5.65 -12.33
CA ILE A 136 -13.33 5.73 -11.59
C ILE A 136 -13.15 6.84 -10.57
N VAL A 137 -14.02 7.83 -10.60
CA VAL A 137 -14.04 8.95 -9.65
C VAL A 137 -15.32 8.85 -8.83
N VAL A 138 -15.18 8.71 -7.52
CA VAL A 138 -16.28 8.65 -6.56
C VAL A 138 -16.26 9.93 -5.73
N LYS A 139 -17.39 10.63 -5.66
CA LYS A 139 -17.53 11.85 -4.86
C LYS A 139 -18.74 11.72 -3.95
N LYS A 140 -18.54 11.85 -2.66
CA LYS A 140 -19.64 11.93 -1.67
C LYS A 140 -20.32 13.29 -1.77
N ARG A 141 -21.65 13.29 -1.82
CA ARG A 141 -22.47 14.50 -1.87
C ARG A 141 -22.61 15.17 -0.50
N VAL A 142 -22.76 14.36 0.53
CA VAL A 142 -22.99 14.82 1.90
C VAL A 142 -22.03 14.08 2.82
N ARG A 143 -21.43 14.79 3.78
CA ARG A 143 -20.55 14.23 4.78
C ARG A 143 -21.32 13.48 5.85
N THR A 144 -20.89 12.24 6.15
CA THR A 144 -21.28 11.52 7.38
C THR A 144 -20.00 11.25 8.22
N PRO A 145 -20.14 10.98 9.53
CA PRO A 145 -18.98 10.69 10.39
C PRO A 145 -18.20 9.45 9.96
N GLU A 146 -18.87 8.49 9.33
CA GLU A 146 -18.34 7.18 8.93
C GLU A 146 -17.65 7.23 7.56
N ASP A 147 -17.80 8.32 6.80
CA ASP A 147 -17.23 8.41 5.45
C ASP A 147 -15.70 8.39 5.47
N PRO A 148 -15.07 7.43 4.78
CA PRO A 148 -13.62 7.33 4.76
C PRO A 148 -12.95 8.43 3.92
N PHE A 149 -13.68 9.08 3.00
CA PHE A 149 -13.20 10.15 2.12
C PHE A 149 -14.36 10.98 1.55
N SER A 150 -14.04 12.17 1.05
CA SER A 150 -14.97 12.99 0.25
C SER A 150 -14.88 12.67 -1.24
N VAL A 151 -13.67 12.41 -1.73
CA VAL A 151 -13.39 12.04 -3.12
C VAL A 151 -12.39 10.90 -3.14
N ALA A 152 -12.65 9.89 -3.97
CA ALA A 152 -11.67 8.87 -4.31
C ALA A 152 -11.51 8.76 -5.82
N ARG A 153 -10.30 8.43 -6.27
CA ARG A 153 -9.98 8.17 -7.67
C ARG A 153 -9.18 6.89 -7.78
N VAL A 154 -9.67 5.98 -8.60
CA VAL A 154 -9.03 4.69 -8.90
C VAL A 154 -8.71 4.65 -10.38
N PHE A 155 -7.49 4.31 -10.73
CA PHE A 155 -7.07 4.14 -12.13
C PHE A 155 -6.76 2.68 -12.38
N ILE A 156 -7.58 2.04 -13.19
CA ILE A 156 -7.48 0.63 -13.53
C ILE A 156 -6.78 0.50 -14.87
N ASP A 157 -5.70 -0.25 -14.93
CA ASP A 157 -4.98 -0.55 -16.17
C ASP A 157 -5.85 -1.38 -17.10
N LYS A 158 -5.94 -0.98 -18.36
CA LYS A 158 -6.81 -1.66 -19.35
C LYS A 158 -6.31 -3.04 -19.78
N GLU A 159 -5.01 -3.27 -19.68
CA GLU A 159 -4.38 -4.53 -20.06
C GLU A 159 -4.32 -5.52 -18.90
N LEU A 160 -3.83 -5.05 -17.74
CA LEU A 160 -3.66 -5.88 -16.56
C LEU A 160 -4.95 -6.04 -15.75
N MET A 161 -5.96 -5.19 -15.98
CA MET A 161 -7.24 -5.17 -15.27
C MET A 161 -7.11 -5.06 -13.74
N ILE A 162 -6.13 -4.29 -13.27
CA ILE A 162 -5.84 -4.06 -11.85
C ILE A 162 -5.64 -2.57 -11.57
N PRO A 163 -5.88 -2.10 -10.32
CA PRO A 163 -5.63 -0.71 -9.95
C PRO A 163 -4.12 -0.42 -9.95
N LEU A 164 -3.68 0.53 -10.80
CA LEU A 164 -2.32 1.04 -10.82
C LEU A 164 -2.14 2.28 -9.97
N HIS A 165 -3.20 3.06 -9.80
CA HIS A 165 -3.15 4.28 -9.00
C HIS A 165 -4.44 4.44 -8.22
N PHE A 166 -4.31 4.84 -6.98
CA PHE A 166 -5.40 5.19 -6.08
C PHE A 166 -5.04 6.46 -5.32
N GLU A 167 -6.01 7.34 -5.19
CA GLU A 167 -5.91 8.50 -4.32
C GLU A 167 -7.24 8.80 -3.67
N SER A 168 -7.22 9.20 -2.38
CA SER A 168 -8.39 9.64 -1.67
C SER A 168 -8.16 11.00 -0.99
N PHE A 169 -9.23 11.74 -0.82
CA PHE A 169 -9.21 13.09 -0.29
C PHE A 169 -10.24 13.25 0.83
N ASP A 170 -9.85 13.94 1.87
CA ASP A 170 -10.72 14.38 2.95
C ASP A 170 -11.62 15.55 2.49
N TRP A 171 -12.60 15.86 3.30
CA TRP A 171 -13.49 16.99 3.06
C TRP A 171 -12.72 18.32 3.11
N PRO A 172 -13.15 19.30 2.28
CA PRO A 172 -12.58 20.64 2.34
C PRO A 172 -12.76 21.27 3.73
N VAL A 173 -11.77 22.02 4.16
CA VAL A 173 -11.85 22.81 5.40
C VAL A 173 -11.90 24.28 5.03
N GLY A 174 -12.86 25.03 5.59
CA GLY A 174 -12.97 26.47 5.36
C GLY A 174 -13.25 26.86 3.90
N GLY A 175 -13.96 26.02 3.13
CA GLY A 175 -14.26 26.30 1.71
C GLY A 175 -13.09 26.09 0.75
N GLY A 176 -11.96 25.52 1.22
CA GLY A 176 -10.79 25.22 0.39
C GLY A 176 -10.96 23.96 -0.49
N GLN A 177 -9.85 23.49 -1.03
CA GLN A 177 -9.82 22.25 -1.81
C GLN A 177 -9.81 21.01 -0.88
N PRO A 178 -10.34 19.85 -1.33
CA PRO A 178 -10.20 18.59 -0.63
C PRO A 178 -8.73 18.25 -0.33
N ARG A 179 -8.45 17.78 0.88
CA ARG A 179 -7.09 17.50 1.33
C ARG A 179 -6.71 16.05 1.04
N LEU A 180 -5.57 15.83 0.38
CA LEU A 180 -5.07 14.47 0.14
C LEU A 180 -4.95 13.69 1.45
N LEU A 181 -5.60 12.52 1.51
CA LEU A 181 -5.49 11.55 2.59
C LEU A 181 -4.40 10.52 2.28
N GLU A 182 -4.45 9.96 1.09
CA GLU A 182 -3.54 8.91 0.66
C GLU A 182 -3.42 8.87 -0.86
N GLN A 183 -2.27 8.39 -1.32
CA GLN A 183 -1.99 8.19 -2.73
C GLN A 183 -1.03 7.01 -2.89
N TYR A 184 -1.36 6.09 -3.79
CA TYR A 184 -0.54 4.93 -4.13
C TYR A 184 -0.40 4.82 -5.64
N THR A 185 0.81 4.60 -6.13
CA THR A 185 1.08 4.36 -7.55
C THR A 185 1.98 3.13 -7.70
N TYR A 186 1.46 2.09 -8.32
CA TYR A 186 2.21 0.87 -8.61
C TYR A 186 2.90 1.02 -9.97
N ARG A 187 4.22 1.12 -9.95
CA ARG A 187 5.07 1.28 -11.14
C ARG A 187 5.82 -0.01 -11.45
N ASN A 188 6.04 -0.28 -12.72
CA ASN A 188 6.82 -1.45 -13.17
C ASN A 188 6.32 -2.76 -12.55
N LEU A 189 5.00 -2.90 -12.44
CA LEU A 189 4.37 -4.05 -11.82
C LEU A 189 4.61 -5.29 -12.68
N LYS A 190 5.06 -6.36 -12.03
CA LYS A 190 5.19 -7.69 -12.62
C LYS A 190 4.29 -8.64 -11.85
N LEU A 191 3.41 -9.31 -12.56
CA LEU A 191 2.49 -10.30 -11.99
C LEU A 191 3.04 -11.70 -12.22
N ASN A 192 2.61 -12.64 -11.38
CA ASN A 192 2.89 -14.07 -11.52
C ASN A 192 4.39 -14.37 -11.70
N VAL A 193 5.22 -13.74 -10.87
CA VAL A 193 6.69 -13.87 -10.94
C VAL A 193 7.24 -15.13 -10.27
N GLY A 194 6.36 -16.00 -9.71
CA GLY A 194 6.74 -17.30 -9.14
C GLY A 194 7.54 -17.20 -7.84
N PHE A 195 7.21 -16.27 -6.94
CA PHE A 195 7.90 -16.16 -5.66
C PHE A 195 7.77 -17.43 -4.81
N SER A 196 8.90 -17.92 -4.31
CA SER A 196 9.03 -19.03 -3.38
C SER A 196 9.26 -18.55 -1.93
N ASP A 197 9.30 -19.45 -0.96
CA ASP A 197 9.62 -19.13 0.43
C ASP A 197 11.03 -18.55 0.57
N ALA A 198 11.97 -18.98 -0.28
CA ALA A 198 13.33 -18.43 -0.31
C ALA A 198 13.38 -16.94 -0.66
N ASP A 199 12.36 -16.40 -1.34
CA ASP A 199 12.25 -14.97 -1.63
C ASP A 199 11.84 -14.14 -0.42
N PHE A 200 11.37 -14.79 0.64
CA PHE A 200 10.97 -14.17 1.91
C PHE A 200 11.74 -14.71 3.11
N ASP A 201 12.90 -15.33 2.86
CA ASP A 201 13.83 -15.72 3.93
C ASP A 201 14.67 -14.50 4.35
N ARG A 202 14.66 -14.19 5.67
CA ARG A 202 15.46 -13.10 6.25
C ARG A 202 16.98 -13.26 6.00
N ASN A 203 17.43 -14.51 5.76
CA ASN A 203 18.84 -14.82 5.54
C ASN A 203 19.27 -14.71 4.06
N LYS A 204 18.34 -14.32 3.16
CA LYS A 204 18.66 -14.12 1.76
C LYS A 204 19.81 -13.11 1.63
N SER A 205 20.84 -13.45 0.85
CA SER A 205 22.08 -12.68 0.78
C SER A 205 21.92 -11.23 0.32
N GLU A 206 20.86 -10.94 -0.45
CA GLU A 206 20.53 -9.59 -0.93
C GLU A 206 19.86 -8.71 0.13
N TYR A 207 19.41 -9.29 1.27
CA TYR A 207 18.74 -8.57 2.34
C TYR A 207 19.72 -8.16 3.43
N GLY A 208 19.53 -6.98 3.98
CA GLY A 208 20.43 -6.43 4.97
C GLY A 208 20.07 -6.74 6.43
N PHE A 209 19.16 -7.71 6.69
CA PHE A 209 18.80 -8.09 8.05
C PHE A 209 19.97 -8.77 8.76
N ARG A 210 20.24 -8.35 10.00
CA ARG A 210 21.19 -9.07 10.83
C ARG A 210 20.62 -10.40 11.28
N LYS A 211 21.43 -11.44 11.23
CA LYS A 211 21.12 -12.72 11.86
C LYS A 211 21.04 -12.50 13.36
N THR A 212 19.96 -12.93 13.98
CA THR A 212 19.92 -13.11 15.44
C THR A 212 20.94 -14.19 15.77
N ARG A 213 21.89 -13.90 16.65
CA ARG A 213 22.79 -14.91 17.21
C ARG A 213 22.04 -15.81 18.15
#